data_d67b5bc108f6136a8feef9ef3c8a0346
#
_entry.id   d67b5bc108f6136a8feef9ef3c8a0346
#
_cell.length_a   1.000
_cell.length_b   1.000
_cell.length_c   1.000
_cell.angle_alpha   90.00
_cell.angle_beta   90.00
_cell.angle_gamma   90.00
#
_symmetry.space_group_name_H-M   'P 1'
#
loop_
_entity.id
_entity.type
_entity.pdbx_description
1 polymer ?
#
loop_
_entity_poly.entity_id
_entity_poly.type
_entity_poly.pdbx_seq_one_letter_code
_entity_poly.pdbx_strand_id
1 'polypeptide(L)'
;MRIAIDFDETLTLDAALWRGFVDACRAIGHHVICVTARRDTDENRDTLAEWMRMHGIDLHTYFTGLGSKVEFMKARGIKVDVWIDDDPRKCALGH
;
A
#
# COMPACT_ATOMS: atom_id res chain seq x y z
N MET A 1 -13.36 -3.38 -6.41
CA MET A 1 -11.94 -3.51 -6.82
C MET A 1 -11.04 -3.53 -5.60
N ARG A 2 -9.86 -4.07 -5.77
CA ARG A 2 -8.79 -3.95 -4.77
C ARG A 2 -7.74 -2.98 -5.28
N ILE A 3 -7.46 -1.94 -4.50
CA ILE A 3 -6.56 -0.85 -4.85
C ILE A 3 -5.38 -0.90 -3.90
N ALA A 4 -4.17 -1.01 -4.43
CA ALA A 4 -2.94 -1.03 -3.64
C ALA A 4 -2.25 0.34 -3.72
N ILE A 5 -1.93 0.92 -2.57
CA ILE A 5 -1.25 2.20 -2.46
C ILE A 5 0.11 1.99 -1.82
N ASP A 6 1.15 2.56 -2.42
CA ASP A 6 2.49 2.60 -1.86
C ASP A 6 2.55 3.52 -0.64
N PHE A 7 3.48 3.24 0.28
CA PHE A 7 3.65 4.05 1.48
C PHE A 7 4.62 5.22 1.26
N ASP A 8 5.91 4.91 1.03
CA ASP A 8 6.94 5.93 0.87
C ASP A 8 6.71 6.74 -0.42
N GLU A 9 6.82 8.05 -0.33
CA GLU A 9 6.67 8.98 -1.47
C GLU A 9 5.29 8.92 -2.13
N THR A 10 4.30 8.31 -1.47
CA THR A 10 2.91 8.26 -1.94
C THR A 10 1.98 8.63 -0.79
N LEU A 11 1.66 7.70 0.11
CA LEU A 11 0.83 8.02 1.28
C LEU A 11 1.44 9.13 2.12
N THR A 12 2.74 9.10 2.32
CA THR A 12 3.45 10.05 3.17
C THR A 12 3.50 11.47 2.61
N LEU A 13 3.21 11.68 1.33
CA LEU A 13 3.24 13.02 0.72
C LEU A 13 2.03 13.87 1.10
N ASP A 14 0.86 13.27 1.24
CA ASP A 14 -0.35 14.02 1.57
C ASP A 14 -1.38 13.11 2.27
N ALA A 15 -1.24 12.99 3.57
CA ALA A 15 -2.11 12.11 4.35
C ALA A 15 -3.59 12.49 4.26
N ALA A 16 -3.91 13.78 4.21
CA ALA A 16 -5.29 14.23 4.15
C ALA A 16 -5.95 13.83 2.83
N LEU A 17 -5.23 13.97 1.72
CA LEU A 17 -5.72 13.54 0.40
C LEU A 17 -6.03 12.04 0.40
N TRP A 18 -5.07 11.25 0.85
CA TRP A 18 -5.22 9.79 0.81
C TRP A 18 -6.27 9.28 1.78
N ARG A 19 -6.42 9.94 2.94
CA ARG A 19 -7.51 9.60 3.85
C ARG A 19 -8.87 9.80 3.20
N GLY A 20 -9.08 10.92 2.53
CA GLY A 20 -10.30 11.16 1.78
C GLY A 20 -10.54 10.16 0.67
N PHE A 21 -9.47 9.81 -0.06
CA PHE A 21 -9.54 8.81 -1.12
C PHE A 21 -9.93 7.44 -0.58
N VAL A 22 -9.29 7.00 0.50
CA VAL A 22 -9.60 5.71 1.13
C VAL A 22 -11.05 5.67 1.62
N ASP A 23 -11.50 6.72 2.29
CA ASP A 23 -12.87 6.78 2.78
C ASP A 23 -13.89 6.73 1.65
N ALA A 24 -13.63 7.47 0.56
CA ALA A 24 -14.50 7.48 -0.61
C ALA A 24 -14.57 6.10 -1.28
N CYS A 25 -13.42 5.45 -1.44
CA CYS A 25 -13.37 4.10 -2.03
C CYS A 25 -14.14 3.09 -1.19
N ARG A 26 -13.96 3.11 0.11
CA ARG A 26 -14.65 2.19 1.03
C ARG A 26 -16.16 2.43 1.04
N ALA A 27 -16.58 3.69 0.94
CA ALA A 27 -17.99 4.04 0.94
C ALA A 27 -18.76 3.41 -0.23
N ILE A 28 -18.08 3.14 -1.33
CA ILE A 28 -18.69 2.51 -2.50
C ILE A 28 -18.23 1.05 -2.70
N GLY A 29 -17.68 0.43 -1.66
CA GLY A 29 -17.44 -1.00 -1.62
C GLY A 29 -16.09 -1.48 -2.16
N HIS A 30 -15.13 -0.58 -2.37
CA HIS A 30 -13.80 -0.97 -2.80
C HIS A 30 -12.87 -1.26 -1.61
N HIS A 31 -11.94 -2.19 -1.82
CA HIS A 31 -10.90 -2.52 -0.87
C HIS A 31 -9.65 -1.71 -1.16
N VAL A 32 -9.10 -1.06 -0.15
CA VAL A 32 -7.83 -0.35 -0.27
C VAL A 32 -6.82 -0.99 0.67
N ILE A 33 -5.65 -1.31 0.15
CA ILE A 33 -4.55 -1.91 0.90
C ILE A 33 -3.27 -1.09 0.68
N CYS A 34 -2.32 -1.24 1.59
CA CYS A 34 -0.99 -0.66 1.45
C CYS A 34 -0.01 -1.76 1.04
N VAL A 35 0.76 -1.52 -0.01
CA VAL A 35 1.81 -2.45 -0.45
C VAL A 35 3.12 -1.68 -0.53
N THR A 36 4.05 -2.00 0.35
CA THR A 36 5.32 -1.29 0.48
C THR A 36 6.50 -2.19 0.17
N ALA A 37 7.54 -1.61 -0.44
CA ALA A 37 8.81 -2.31 -0.68
C ALA A 37 9.68 -2.41 0.57
N ARG A 38 9.26 -1.85 1.69
CA ARG A 38 9.98 -2.03 2.95
C ARG A 38 9.99 -3.50 3.33
N ARG A 39 11.06 -3.90 4.02
CA ARG A 39 11.17 -5.26 4.56
C ARG A 39 10.21 -5.46 5.72
N ASP A 40 9.74 -6.68 5.90
CA ASP A 40 8.89 -7.06 7.01
C ASP A 40 9.72 -7.22 8.29
N THR A 41 9.94 -6.13 8.98
CA THR A 41 10.66 -6.06 10.25
C THR A 41 9.75 -5.43 11.30
N ASP A 42 10.02 -5.71 12.58
CA ASP A 42 9.27 -5.08 13.67
C ASP A 42 9.35 -3.56 13.59
N GLU A 43 10.54 -3.01 13.27
CA GLU A 43 10.74 -1.59 13.14
C GLU A 43 9.87 -0.99 12.04
N ASN A 44 9.82 -1.60 10.87
CA ASN A 44 9.00 -1.10 9.76
C ASN A 44 7.51 -1.27 10.08
N ARG A 45 7.10 -2.35 10.69
CA ARG A 45 5.71 -2.54 11.11
C ARG A 45 5.28 -1.45 12.08
N ASP A 46 6.12 -1.14 13.07
CA ASP A 46 5.84 -0.10 14.05
C ASP A 46 5.78 1.28 13.40
N THR A 47 6.71 1.56 12.49
CA THR A 47 6.75 2.84 11.76
C THR A 47 5.45 3.09 10.98
N LEU A 48 5.00 2.11 10.21
CA LEU A 48 3.80 2.25 9.41
C LEU A 48 2.54 2.29 10.28
N ALA A 49 2.47 1.45 11.31
CA ALA A 49 1.34 1.43 12.22
C ALA A 49 1.20 2.78 12.95
N GLU A 50 2.28 3.36 13.41
CA GLU A 50 2.28 4.66 14.07
C GLU A 50 1.85 5.77 13.11
N TRP A 51 2.39 5.77 11.89
CA TRP A 51 2.01 6.75 10.88
C TRP A 51 0.50 6.68 10.59
N MET A 52 -0.01 5.47 10.40
CA MET A 52 -1.44 5.26 10.12
C MET A 52 -2.31 5.72 11.28
N ARG A 53 -1.91 5.40 12.51
CA ARG A 53 -2.62 5.83 13.71
C ARG A 53 -2.66 7.35 13.80
N MET A 54 -1.54 8.03 13.55
CA MET A 54 -1.43 9.48 13.62
C MET A 54 -2.31 10.19 12.59
N HIS A 55 -2.48 9.59 11.41
CA HIS A 55 -3.20 10.22 10.31
C HIS A 55 -4.62 9.69 10.09
N GLY A 56 -5.07 8.78 10.94
CA GLY A 56 -6.43 8.24 10.84
C GLY A 56 -6.67 7.41 9.59
N ILE A 57 -5.64 6.75 9.09
CA ILE A 57 -5.73 5.84 7.95
C ILE A 57 -5.45 4.43 8.47
N ASP A 58 -6.36 3.49 8.21
CA ASP A 58 -6.21 2.11 8.63
C ASP A 58 -6.25 1.21 7.39
N LEU A 59 -5.08 0.79 6.93
CA LEU A 59 -4.91 -0.09 5.78
C LEU A 59 -4.13 -1.33 6.19
N HIS A 60 -4.61 -2.50 5.76
CA HIS A 60 -3.80 -3.69 5.85
C HIS A 60 -2.56 -3.52 4.98
N THR A 61 -1.38 -3.79 5.53
CA THR A 61 -0.10 -3.53 4.87
C THR A 61 0.62 -4.83 4.54
N TYR A 62 1.12 -4.92 3.31
CA TYR A 62 1.98 -5.99 2.83
C TYR A 62 3.38 -5.45 2.63
N PHE A 63 4.36 -6.08 3.29
CA PHE A 63 5.78 -5.72 3.21
C PHE A 63 6.45 -6.67 2.23
N THR A 64 6.77 -6.17 1.04
CA THR A 64 7.28 -7.04 -0.04
C THR A 64 8.80 -7.19 -0.03
N GLY A 65 9.52 -6.25 0.58
CA GLY A 65 10.96 -6.25 0.52
C GLY A 65 11.47 -5.95 -0.89
N LEU A 66 12.61 -6.52 -1.22
CA LEU A 66 13.20 -6.39 -2.55
C LEU A 66 12.43 -7.27 -3.54
N GLY A 67 12.30 -6.80 -4.78
CA GLY A 67 11.63 -7.51 -5.83
C GLY A 67 10.30 -6.89 -6.24
N SER A 68 9.57 -7.58 -7.10
CA SER A 68 8.33 -7.08 -7.67
C SER A 68 7.18 -7.17 -6.67
N LYS A 69 6.51 -6.06 -6.42
CA LYS A 69 5.27 -6.03 -5.63
C LYS A 69 4.18 -6.87 -6.31
N VAL A 70 4.11 -6.81 -7.61
CA VAL A 70 3.11 -7.56 -8.40
C VAL A 70 3.29 -9.06 -8.19
N GLU A 71 4.52 -9.55 -8.32
CA GLU A 71 4.81 -10.97 -8.13
C GLU A 71 4.56 -11.42 -6.68
N PHE A 72 4.91 -10.57 -5.72
CA PHE A 72 4.66 -10.85 -4.31
C PHE A 72 3.17 -11.09 -4.04
N MET A 73 2.32 -10.21 -4.55
CA MET A 73 0.87 -10.32 -4.34
C MET A 73 0.28 -11.51 -5.08
N LYS A 74 0.75 -11.78 -6.30
CA LYS A 74 0.34 -12.97 -7.06
C LYS A 74 0.66 -14.26 -6.32
N ALA A 75 1.85 -14.34 -5.75
CA ALA A 75 2.28 -15.52 -5.01
C ALA A 75 1.37 -15.81 -3.80
N ARG A 76 0.70 -14.79 -3.28
CA ARG A 76 -0.26 -14.93 -2.17
C ARG A 76 -1.70 -15.12 -2.64
N GLY A 77 -1.92 -15.19 -3.94
CA GLY A 77 -3.27 -15.32 -4.48
C GLY A 77 -4.13 -14.08 -4.30
N ILE A 78 -3.51 -12.91 -4.15
CA ILE A 78 -4.23 -11.65 -3.95
C ILE A 78 -4.23 -10.87 -5.25
N LYS A 79 -5.44 -10.67 -5.79
CA LYS A 79 -5.61 -9.88 -7.00
C LYS A 79 -5.67 -8.40 -6.66
N VAL A 80 -4.82 -7.61 -7.31
CA VAL A 80 -4.83 -6.15 -7.22
C VAL A 80 -5.28 -5.59 -8.56
N ASP A 81 -6.32 -4.77 -8.55
CA ASP A 81 -6.89 -4.20 -9.77
C ASP A 81 -6.23 -2.89 -10.17
N VAL A 82 -5.84 -2.08 -9.19
CA VAL A 82 -5.23 -0.77 -9.43
C VAL A 82 -4.02 -0.61 -8.52
N TRP A 83 -2.92 -0.16 -9.09
CA TRP A 83 -1.69 0.17 -8.37
C TRP A 83 -1.47 1.67 -8.36
N ILE A 84 -1.26 2.25 -7.19
CA ILE A 84 -0.89 3.65 -7.00
C ILE A 84 0.49 3.67 -6.36
N ASP A 85 1.49 4.08 -7.12
CA ASP A 85 2.89 4.03 -6.70
C ASP A 85 3.65 5.18 -7.35
N ASP A 86 4.61 5.76 -6.62
CA ASP A 86 5.46 6.83 -7.12
C ASP A 86 6.48 6.33 -8.16
N ASP A 87 6.75 5.04 -8.15
CA ASP A 87 7.68 4.41 -9.10
C ASP A 87 7.03 3.17 -9.72
N PRO A 88 6.44 3.30 -10.91
CA PRO A 88 5.78 2.18 -11.59
C PRO A 88 6.69 0.97 -11.81
N ARG A 89 8.00 1.19 -11.90
CA ARG A 89 8.97 0.10 -12.07
C ARG A 89 8.98 -0.84 -10.87
N LYS A 90 8.75 -0.33 -9.67
CA LYS A 90 8.69 -1.15 -8.45
C LYS A 90 7.49 -2.09 -8.46
N CYS A 91 6.40 -1.69 -9.10
CA CYS A 91 5.21 -2.52 -9.22
C CYS A 91 5.40 -3.63 -10.26
N ALA A 92 5.99 -3.28 -11.38
CA ALA A 92 6.07 -4.11 -12.57
C ALA A 92 7.39 -4.86 -12.72
N LEU A 93 8.30 -4.75 -11.77
CA LEU A 93 9.58 -5.43 -11.81
C LEU A 93 9.40 -6.95 -11.78
N GLY A 94 10.30 -7.63 -12.45
CA GLY A 94 10.27 -9.08 -12.51
C GLY A 94 9.67 -9.61 -13.79
N HIS A 95 9.27 -8.72 -14.66
CA HIS A 95 8.84 -9.11 -16.01
C HIS A 95 9.84 -8.72 -17.06
#